data_3c8c4195867f90cd5972c6327f201f71
#
_entry.id   3c8c4195867f90cd5972c6327f201f71
#
_cell.length_a   1.000
_cell.length_b   1.000
_cell.length_c   1.000
_cell.angle_alpha   90.00
_cell.angle_beta   90.00
_cell.angle_gamma   90.00
#
_symmetry.space_group_name_H-M   'P 1'
#
loop_
_entity.id
_entity.type
_entity.pdbx_description
1 polymer ?
#
loop_
_entity_poly.entity_id
_entity_poly.type
_entity_poly.pdbx_seq_one_letter_code
_entity_poly.pdbx_strand_id
1 'polypeptide(L)'
;GRIIDEADRIGMVIIVSLFYGSQTRFLKDDEAIENAVVNVCHWLKDRDDRNVIIEIANEHDIDCYRIHPVLSCEEGIVKLIRTARKESGGMPVGCSGTGGYFSRKIAEASDVILIHGNGQNRSQLAQLIKKAKAVRPERPVVVNEDSQAISQLEVTFNNRVSWGYYNNMT
;
A
#
# COMPACT_ATOMS: atom_id res chain seq x y z
N GLY A 1 9.26 7.79 13.97
CA GLY A 1 8.94 8.17 15.30
C GLY A 1 7.94 9.31 15.37
N ARG A 2 8.40 10.55 15.45
CA ARG A 2 7.56 11.73 15.79
C ARG A 2 6.26 11.89 15.00
N ILE A 3 6.26 11.58 13.70
CA ILE A 3 5.04 11.65 12.87
C ILE A 3 4.03 10.58 13.28
N ILE A 4 4.50 9.35 13.55
CA ILE A 4 3.64 8.25 14.00
C ILE A 4 3.05 8.56 15.37
N ASP A 5 3.88 9.07 16.29
CA ASP A 5 3.46 9.45 17.65
C ASP A 5 2.39 10.54 17.63
N GLU A 6 2.57 11.56 16.78
CA GLU A 6 1.61 12.65 16.66
C GLU A 6 0.31 12.19 15.99
N ALA A 7 0.39 11.31 14.99
CA ALA A 7 -0.78 10.71 14.38
C ALA A 7 -1.58 9.87 15.38
N ASP A 8 -0.91 9.07 16.18
CA ASP A 8 -1.55 8.28 17.24
C ASP A 8 -2.25 9.18 18.25
N ARG A 9 -1.57 10.26 18.70
CA ARG A 9 -2.14 11.24 19.64
C ARG A 9 -3.45 11.85 19.18
N ILE A 10 -3.64 12.03 17.86
CA ILE A 10 -4.86 12.62 17.28
C ILE A 10 -5.80 11.57 16.67
N GLY A 11 -5.54 10.27 16.89
CA GLY A 11 -6.39 9.17 16.43
C GLY A 11 -6.31 8.87 14.93
N MET A 12 -5.18 9.18 14.28
CA MET A 12 -4.94 8.87 12.86
C MET A 12 -4.17 7.57 12.67
N VAL A 13 -4.50 6.83 11.62
CA VAL A 13 -3.73 5.70 11.12
C VAL A 13 -2.81 6.19 9.99
N ILE A 14 -1.55 5.76 10.01
CA ILE A 14 -0.55 6.10 8.99
C ILE A 14 -0.30 4.89 8.10
N ILE A 15 -0.21 5.12 6.78
CA ILE A 15 0.35 4.17 5.83
C ILE A 15 1.84 4.49 5.67
N VAL A 16 2.69 3.55 6.11
CA VAL A 16 4.14 3.65 5.96
C VAL A 16 4.54 2.89 4.70
N SER A 17 4.80 3.61 3.62
CA SER A 17 5.31 3.04 2.37
C SER A 17 6.82 2.84 2.46
N LEU A 18 7.28 1.59 2.24
CA LEU A 18 8.70 1.25 2.43
C LEU A 18 9.55 1.61 1.21
N PHE A 19 9.00 1.41 0.02
CA PHE A 19 9.72 1.70 -1.23
C PHE A 19 8.92 2.61 -2.14
N TYR A 20 9.63 3.62 -2.68
CA TYR A 20 9.11 4.54 -3.68
C TYR A 20 9.96 4.47 -4.96
N GLY A 21 9.32 4.42 -6.12
CA GLY A 21 9.94 4.09 -7.39
C GLY A 21 11.22 4.87 -7.73
N SER A 22 11.23 6.19 -7.51
CA SER A 22 12.41 7.03 -7.82
C SER A 22 13.66 6.69 -6.99
N GLN A 23 13.48 5.97 -5.88
CA GLN A 23 14.57 5.61 -4.95
C GLN A 23 15.17 4.23 -5.25
N THR A 24 14.54 3.41 -6.11
CA THR A 24 14.99 2.03 -6.39
C THR A 24 16.42 1.94 -6.90
N ARG A 25 16.88 2.94 -7.66
CA ARG A 25 18.25 3.03 -8.18
C ARG A 25 19.34 3.09 -7.09
N PHE A 26 18.98 3.38 -5.85
CA PHE A 26 19.91 3.43 -4.71
C PHE A 26 19.94 2.13 -3.91
N LEU A 27 19.05 1.20 -4.20
CA LEU A 27 19.01 -0.11 -3.56
C LEU A 27 20.05 -1.02 -4.24
N LYS A 28 20.81 -1.73 -3.43
CA LYS A 28 21.94 -2.54 -3.92
C LYS A 28 21.47 -3.78 -4.69
N ASP A 29 20.60 -4.56 -4.08
CA ASP A 29 20.10 -5.84 -4.59
C ASP A 29 18.81 -6.27 -3.87
N ASP A 30 18.23 -7.38 -4.27
CA ASP A 30 17.01 -7.93 -3.66
C ASP A 30 17.23 -8.35 -2.19
N GLU A 31 18.40 -8.79 -1.81
CA GLU A 31 18.73 -9.12 -0.41
C GLU A 31 18.71 -7.87 0.48
N ALA A 32 19.26 -6.76 -0.01
CA ALA A 32 19.21 -5.49 0.70
C ALA A 32 17.78 -4.98 0.89
N ILE A 33 16.89 -5.22 -0.09
CA ILE A 33 15.47 -4.90 -0.03
C ILE A 33 14.79 -5.75 1.04
N GLU A 34 15.00 -7.05 1.05
CA GLU A 34 14.43 -7.96 2.06
C GLU A 34 14.89 -7.57 3.47
N ASN A 35 16.18 -7.28 3.64
CA ASN A 35 16.73 -6.82 4.91
C ASN A 35 16.16 -5.47 5.35
N ALA A 36 15.91 -4.54 4.41
CA ALA A 36 15.26 -3.26 4.72
C ALA A 36 13.84 -3.46 5.25
N VAL A 37 13.05 -4.36 4.63
CA VAL A 37 11.70 -4.72 5.13
C VAL A 37 11.79 -5.23 6.56
N VAL A 38 12.67 -6.20 6.84
CA VAL A 38 12.84 -6.78 8.19
C VAL A 38 13.22 -5.70 9.20
N ASN A 39 14.19 -4.85 8.88
CA ASN A 39 14.68 -3.81 9.79
C ASN A 39 13.58 -2.79 10.14
N VAL A 40 12.79 -2.33 9.16
CA VAL A 40 11.69 -1.40 9.42
C VAL A 40 10.60 -2.07 10.24
N CYS A 41 10.27 -3.32 9.94
CA CYS A 41 9.27 -4.07 10.70
C CYS A 41 9.68 -4.27 12.16
N HIS A 42 10.93 -4.62 12.43
CA HIS A 42 11.45 -4.72 13.80
C HIS A 42 11.40 -3.38 14.51
N TRP A 43 11.82 -2.30 13.85
CA TRP A 43 11.76 -0.96 14.42
C TRP A 43 10.32 -0.53 14.77
N LEU A 44 9.33 -0.81 13.92
CA LEU A 44 7.92 -0.54 14.21
C LEU A 44 7.41 -1.39 15.37
N LYS A 45 7.75 -2.68 15.38
CA LYS A 45 7.36 -3.62 16.43
C LYS A 45 7.92 -3.22 17.79
N ASP A 46 9.20 -2.85 17.85
CA ASP A 46 9.88 -2.46 19.10
C ASP A 46 9.31 -1.18 19.71
N ARG A 47 8.65 -0.35 18.89
CA ARG A 47 7.92 0.84 19.31
C ARG A 47 6.51 0.57 19.81
N ASP A 48 5.98 -0.65 19.62
CA ASP A 48 4.57 -1.04 19.86
C ASP A 48 3.56 -0.13 19.13
N ASP A 49 3.92 0.38 17.94
CA ASP A 49 3.04 1.21 17.12
C ASP A 49 1.83 0.40 16.65
N ARG A 50 0.59 0.89 16.89
CA ARG A 50 -0.66 0.19 16.54
C ARG A 50 -1.49 0.92 15.49
N ASN A 51 -1.13 2.14 15.18
CA ASN A 51 -1.80 3.00 14.21
C ASN A 51 -1.09 3.00 12.85
N VAL A 52 -0.42 1.90 12.48
CA VAL A 52 0.36 1.77 11.24
C VAL A 52 -0.19 0.68 10.34
N ILE A 53 -0.33 1.00 9.06
CA ILE A 53 -0.45 0.05 7.94
C ILE A 53 0.88 0.08 7.20
N ILE A 54 1.45 -1.07 6.90
CA ILE A 54 2.69 -1.17 6.10
C ILE A 54 2.31 -1.34 4.63
N GLU A 55 2.80 -0.45 3.78
CA GLU A 55 2.76 -0.60 2.33
C GLU A 55 4.15 -1.04 1.86
N ILE A 56 4.24 -2.19 1.20
CA ILE A 56 5.54 -2.71 0.71
C ILE A 56 6.16 -1.76 -0.30
N ALA A 57 5.42 -1.41 -1.33
CA ALA A 57 5.88 -0.48 -2.36
C ALA A 57 4.71 0.35 -2.87
N ASN A 58 4.96 1.61 -3.12
CA ASN A 58 4.05 2.47 -3.86
C ASN A 58 4.16 2.14 -5.35
N GLU A 59 3.04 1.74 -5.97
CA GLU A 59 2.94 1.46 -7.41
C GLU A 59 3.99 0.44 -7.92
N HIS A 60 4.02 -0.75 -7.31
CA HIS A 60 5.04 -1.78 -7.57
C HIS A 60 5.19 -2.18 -9.05
N ASP A 61 4.20 -1.89 -9.90
CA ASP A 61 4.15 -2.25 -11.32
C ASP A 61 4.82 -1.23 -12.26
N ILE A 62 5.35 -0.11 -11.74
CA ILE A 62 6.08 0.87 -12.57
C ILE A 62 7.47 0.37 -12.98
N ASP A 63 7.93 0.84 -14.14
CA ASP A 63 9.14 0.35 -14.80
C ASP A 63 10.42 0.44 -13.96
N CYS A 64 10.54 1.44 -13.09
CA CYS A 64 11.75 1.62 -12.29
C CYS A 64 11.99 0.50 -11.25
N TYR A 65 10.97 -0.30 -10.92
CA TYR A 65 11.13 -1.47 -10.08
C TYR A 65 11.69 -2.69 -10.80
N ARG A 66 11.73 -2.72 -12.14
CA ARG A 66 12.17 -3.89 -12.92
C ARG A 66 13.61 -4.32 -12.67
N ILE A 67 14.46 -3.43 -12.18
CA ILE A 67 15.83 -3.76 -11.78
C ILE A 67 15.89 -4.64 -10.52
N HIS A 68 14.78 -4.73 -9.78
CA HIS A 68 14.64 -5.54 -8.58
C HIS A 68 13.43 -6.47 -8.70
N PRO A 69 13.62 -7.73 -9.14
CA PRO A 69 12.52 -8.69 -9.30
C PRO A 69 11.65 -8.86 -8.06
N VAL A 70 12.23 -8.76 -6.86
CA VAL A 70 11.48 -8.87 -5.59
C VAL A 70 10.43 -7.75 -5.41
N LEU A 71 10.62 -6.59 -6.04
CA LEU A 71 9.67 -5.46 -5.99
C LEU A 71 8.74 -5.41 -7.21
N SER A 72 9.14 -5.95 -8.37
CA SER A 72 8.40 -5.80 -9.63
C SER A 72 7.51 -7.00 -9.98
N CYS A 73 7.77 -8.19 -9.42
CA CYS A 73 6.92 -9.35 -9.67
C CYS A 73 5.95 -9.63 -8.51
N GLU A 74 4.79 -10.17 -8.84
CA GLU A 74 3.76 -10.49 -7.84
C GLU A 74 4.25 -11.45 -6.76
N GLU A 75 5.06 -12.46 -7.14
CA GLU A 75 5.67 -13.43 -6.22
C GLU A 75 6.56 -12.76 -5.18
N GLY A 76 7.40 -11.82 -5.64
CA GLY A 76 8.28 -11.05 -4.78
C GLY A 76 7.50 -10.18 -3.80
N ILE A 77 6.50 -9.44 -4.27
CA ILE A 77 5.61 -8.63 -3.42
C ILE A 77 4.88 -9.50 -2.40
N VAL A 78 4.35 -10.65 -2.80
CA VAL A 78 3.67 -11.59 -1.88
C VAL A 78 4.64 -12.11 -0.81
N LYS A 79 5.90 -12.42 -1.20
CA LYS A 79 6.96 -12.79 -0.24
C LYS A 79 7.20 -11.67 0.77
N LEU A 80 7.37 -10.43 0.30
CA LEU A 80 7.63 -9.28 1.16
C LEU A 80 6.44 -8.97 2.09
N ILE A 81 5.19 -9.08 1.62
CA ILE A 81 3.99 -8.94 2.46
C ILE A 81 4.01 -9.95 3.60
N ARG A 82 4.30 -11.23 3.30
CA ARG A 82 4.37 -12.29 4.33
C ARG A 82 5.51 -12.05 5.33
N THR A 83 6.66 -11.63 4.84
CA THR A 83 7.82 -11.27 5.67
C THR A 83 7.46 -10.10 6.58
N ALA A 84 6.93 -9.01 6.03
CA ALA A 84 6.57 -7.83 6.80
C ALA A 84 5.53 -8.14 7.90
N ARG A 85 4.49 -8.92 7.58
CA ARG A 85 3.49 -9.35 8.55
C ARG A 85 4.11 -10.14 9.71
N LYS A 86 4.99 -11.07 9.40
CA LYS A 86 5.66 -11.91 10.42
C LYS A 86 6.59 -11.07 11.30
N GLU A 87 7.45 -10.28 10.69
CA GLU A 87 8.51 -9.54 11.39
C GLU A 87 7.97 -8.31 12.16
N SER A 88 6.87 -7.73 11.72
CA SER A 88 6.18 -6.64 12.45
C SER A 88 5.32 -7.11 13.62
N GLY A 89 5.18 -8.43 13.84
CA GLY A 89 4.31 -8.96 14.88
C GLY A 89 2.82 -8.91 14.52
N GLY A 90 2.49 -8.89 13.20
CA GLY A 90 1.12 -8.95 12.72
C GLY A 90 0.48 -7.60 12.39
N MET A 91 1.28 -6.56 12.20
CA MET A 91 0.75 -5.30 11.65
C MET A 91 0.10 -5.52 10.28
N PRO A 92 -0.96 -4.75 9.94
CA PRO A 92 -1.60 -4.86 8.63
C PRO A 92 -0.64 -4.47 7.51
N VAL A 93 -0.56 -5.31 6.47
CA VAL A 93 0.34 -5.10 5.32
C VAL A 93 -0.45 -5.15 4.02
N GLY A 94 -0.10 -4.26 3.10
CA GLY A 94 -0.58 -4.24 1.72
C GLY A 94 0.49 -3.77 0.74
N CYS A 95 0.10 -3.65 -0.52
CA CYS A 95 0.92 -3.06 -1.58
C CYS A 95 0.00 -2.51 -2.64
N SER A 96 0.30 -1.31 -3.15
CA SER A 96 -0.46 -0.69 -4.23
C SER A 96 0.18 -0.93 -5.61
N GLY A 97 -0.61 -0.72 -6.64
CA GLY A 97 -0.17 -0.57 -8.02
C GLY A 97 -0.65 0.75 -8.59
N THR A 98 -0.23 1.07 -9.81
CA THR A 98 -0.62 2.29 -10.53
C THR A 98 -2.15 2.42 -10.64
N GLY A 99 -2.63 3.62 -10.94
CA GLY A 99 -4.05 3.90 -11.09
C GLY A 99 -4.78 2.92 -12.00
N GLY A 100 -5.75 2.19 -11.44
CA GLY A 100 -6.50 1.15 -12.14
C GLY A 100 -5.84 -0.23 -12.19
N TYR A 101 -4.58 -0.37 -11.79
CA TYR A 101 -3.93 -1.68 -11.66
C TYR A 101 -4.57 -2.52 -10.56
N PHE A 102 -4.63 -3.82 -10.80
CA PHE A 102 -5.15 -4.78 -9.81
C PHE A 102 -4.54 -6.15 -9.98
N SER A 103 -3.85 -6.63 -8.96
CA SER A 103 -3.40 -8.01 -8.85
C SER A 103 -4.24 -8.77 -7.83
N ARG A 104 -4.93 -9.81 -8.28
CA ARG A 104 -5.67 -10.71 -7.38
C ARG A 104 -4.75 -11.39 -6.38
N LYS A 105 -3.57 -11.82 -6.83
CA LYS A 105 -2.59 -12.54 -6.02
C LYS A 105 -2.05 -11.68 -4.86
N ILE A 106 -1.74 -10.41 -5.13
CA ILE A 106 -1.31 -9.45 -4.11
C ILE A 106 -2.47 -9.14 -3.15
N ALA A 107 -3.68 -8.92 -3.67
CA ALA A 107 -4.85 -8.66 -2.85
C ALA A 107 -5.18 -9.84 -1.91
N GLU A 108 -5.05 -11.10 -2.37
CA GLU A 108 -5.21 -12.30 -1.53
C GLU A 108 -4.18 -12.38 -0.40
N ALA A 109 -2.96 -11.92 -0.62
CA ALA A 109 -1.90 -11.90 0.37
C ALA A 109 -2.01 -10.74 1.37
N SER A 110 -2.65 -9.62 0.99
CA SER A 110 -2.73 -8.39 1.77
C SER A 110 -3.72 -8.49 2.94
N ASP A 111 -3.42 -7.79 4.04
CA ASP A 111 -4.35 -7.57 5.16
C ASP A 111 -5.25 -6.36 4.90
N VAL A 112 -4.71 -5.36 4.20
CA VAL A 112 -5.41 -4.18 3.68
C VAL A 112 -5.16 -4.12 2.18
N ILE A 113 -6.22 -4.11 1.38
CA ILE A 113 -6.08 -4.03 -0.07
C ILE A 113 -5.96 -2.56 -0.45
N LEU A 114 -4.76 -2.15 -0.88
CA LEU A 114 -4.44 -0.79 -1.31
C LEU A 114 -4.62 -0.70 -2.83
N ILE A 115 -5.36 0.31 -3.28
CA ILE A 115 -5.61 0.57 -4.71
C ILE A 115 -5.52 2.06 -5.00
N HIS A 116 -5.10 2.40 -6.22
CA HIS A 116 -5.03 3.79 -6.70
C HIS A 116 -6.14 4.08 -7.71
N GLY A 117 -6.77 5.25 -7.53
CA GLY A 117 -7.83 5.75 -8.42
C GLY A 117 -7.32 6.68 -9.52
N ASN A 118 -6.03 7.03 -9.52
CA ASN A 118 -5.43 7.98 -10.44
C ASN A 118 -5.76 7.64 -11.91
N GLY A 119 -6.23 8.65 -12.66
CA GLY A 119 -6.59 8.48 -14.06
C GLY A 119 -7.86 7.65 -14.33
N GLN A 120 -8.54 7.16 -13.29
CA GLN A 120 -9.79 6.42 -13.45
C GLN A 120 -10.99 7.36 -13.50
N ASN A 121 -11.96 7.06 -14.35
CA ASN A 121 -13.27 7.68 -14.23
C ASN A 121 -14.12 6.98 -13.13
N ARG A 122 -15.26 7.59 -12.77
CA ARG A 122 -16.16 7.08 -11.69
C ARG A 122 -16.54 5.61 -11.87
N SER A 123 -16.86 5.20 -13.08
CA SER A 123 -17.26 3.82 -13.39
C SER A 123 -16.09 2.84 -13.24
N GLN A 124 -14.92 3.23 -13.72
CA GLN A 124 -13.69 2.43 -13.60
C GLN A 124 -13.29 2.25 -12.14
N LEU A 125 -13.30 3.34 -11.34
CA LEU A 125 -13.02 3.26 -9.91
C LEU A 125 -14.01 2.36 -9.19
N ALA A 126 -15.31 2.50 -9.46
CA ALA A 126 -16.33 1.63 -8.86
C ALA A 126 -16.11 0.14 -9.20
N GLN A 127 -15.72 -0.17 -10.45
CA GLN A 127 -15.40 -1.53 -10.87
C GLN A 127 -14.12 -2.06 -10.18
N LEU A 128 -13.09 -1.22 -10.04
CA LEU A 128 -11.86 -1.56 -9.34
C LEU A 128 -12.13 -1.90 -7.88
N ILE A 129 -12.90 -1.08 -7.18
CA ILE A 129 -13.33 -1.32 -5.79
C ILE A 129 -14.12 -2.64 -5.70
N LYS A 130 -15.05 -2.88 -6.62
CA LYS A 130 -15.83 -4.13 -6.65
C LYS A 130 -14.93 -5.36 -6.82
N LYS A 131 -13.94 -5.28 -7.72
CA LYS A 131 -12.94 -6.36 -7.91
C LYS A 131 -12.16 -6.60 -6.62
N ALA A 132 -11.66 -5.55 -5.98
CA ALA A 132 -10.89 -5.64 -4.74
C ALA A 132 -11.70 -6.29 -3.61
N LYS A 133 -12.94 -5.84 -3.38
CA LYS A 133 -13.83 -6.39 -2.36
C LYS A 133 -14.24 -7.84 -2.62
N ALA A 134 -14.29 -8.27 -3.87
CA ALA A 134 -14.66 -9.64 -4.22
C ALA A 134 -13.57 -10.67 -3.91
N VAL A 135 -12.30 -10.25 -3.73
CA VAL A 135 -11.19 -11.16 -3.42
C VAL A 135 -11.27 -11.66 -1.97
N ARG A 136 -11.41 -10.72 -1.05
CA ARG A 136 -11.45 -10.98 0.39
C ARG A 136 -12.47 -10.02 1.02
N PRO A 137 -13.77 -10.37 1.02
CA PRO A 137 -14.84 -9.47 1.48
C PRO A 137 -14.67 -8.96 2.92
N GLU A 138 -13.96 -9.72 3.75
CA GLU A 138 -13.65 -9.40 5.14
C GLU A 138 -12.47 -8.42 5.30
N ARG A 139 -11.69 -8.19 4.24
CA ARG A 139 -10.53 -7.30 4.29
C ARG A 139 -10.91 -5.87 3.93
N PRO A 140 -10.36 -4.87 4.63
CA PRO A 140 -10.55 -3.49 4.25
C PRO A 140 -9.91 -3.20 2.89
N VAL A 141 -10.60 -2.38 2.10
CA VAL A 141 -10.10 -1.79 0.86
C VAL A 141 -9.89 -0.30 1.10
N VAL A 142 -8.75 0.22 0.70
CA VAL A 142 -8.40 1.63 0.80
C VAL A 142 -7.97 2.13 -0.57
N VAL A 143 -8.65 3.16 -1.08
CA VAL A 143 -8.15 3.97 -2.19
C VAL A 143 -7.18 4.97 -1.57
N ASN A 144 -5.89 4.60 -1.46
CA ASN A 144 -4.90 5.39 -0.74
C ASN A 144 -4.28 6.51 -1.58
N GLU A 145 -4.48 6.48 -2.90
CA GLU A 145 -4.08 7.56 -3.79
C GLU A 145 -5.07 7.73 -4.94
N ASP A 146 -5.51 8.97 -5.19
CA ASP A 146 -6.44 9.32 -6.26
C ASP A 146 -6.25 10.78 -6.69
N SER A 147 -6.93 11.18 -7.75
CA SER A 147 -7.07 12.58 -8.14
C SER A 147 -7.94 13.35 -7.13
N GLN A 148 -7.82 14.67 -7.10
CA GLN A 148 -8.56 15.55 -6.17
C GLN A 148 -10.05 15.73 -6.51
N ALA A 149 -10.64 14.83 -7.29
CA ALA A 149 -12.01 14.96 -7.75
C ALA A 149 -13.03 14.52 -6.68
N ILE A 150 -13.85 15.44 -6.20
CA ILE A 150 -14.92 15.17 -5.22
C ILE A 150 -15.86 14.05 -5.69
N SER A 151 -16.03 13.88 -6.99
CA SER A 151 -16.83 12.82 -7.59
C SER A 151 -16.27 11.41 -7.31
N GLN A 152 -14.98 11.29 -7.08
CA GLN A 152 -14.32 10.03 -6.69
C GLN A 152 -14.57 9.72 -5.20
N LEU A 153 -14.55 10.74 -4.34
CA LEU A 153 -14.97 10.60 -2.95
C LEU A 153 -16.40 10.05 -2.85
N GLU A 154 -17.33 10.54 -3.67
CA GLU A 154 -18.70 10.03 -3.72
C GLU A 154 -18.75 8.54 -4.09
N VAL A 155 -17.95 8.10 -5.07
CA VAL A 155 -17.85 6.69 -5.46
C VAL A 155 -17.35 5.85 -4.30
N THR A 156 -16.27 6.26 -3.62
CA THR A 156 -15.68 5.50 -2.51
C THR A 156 -16.61 5.45 -1.31
N PHE A 157 -17.26 6.56 -0.97
CA PHE A 157 -18.27 6.64 0.09
C PHE A 157 -19.43 5.67 -0.14
N ASN A 158 -20.03 5.70 -1.34
CA ASN A 158 -21.14 4.82 -1.71
C ASN A 158 -20.74 3.33 -1.72
N ASN A 159 -19.48 3.03 -1.94
CA ASN A 159 -18.92 1.68 -1.89
C ASN A 159 -18.35 1.30 -0.50
N ARG A 160 -18.43 2.17 0.50
CA ARG A 160 -17.94 1.96 1.87
C ARG A 160 -16.47 1.54 1.89
N VAL A 161 -15.63 2.34 1.24
CA VAL A 161 -14.17 2.23 1.26
C VAL A 161 -13.56 3.57 1.64
N SER A 162 -12.39 3.54 2.27
CA SER A 162 -11.64 4.76 2.59
C SER A 162 -11.06 5.37 1.31
N TRP A 163 -10.93 6.69 1.30
CA TRP A 163 -10.41 7.44 0.17
C TRP A 163 -9.37 8.46 0.59
N GLY A 164 -8.27 8.49 -0.12
CA GLY A 164 -7.24 9.51 -0.06
C GLY A 164 -6.91 10.02 -1.46
N TYR A 165 -6.40 11.22 -1.55
CA TYR A 165 -6.01 11.83 -2.82
C TYR A 165 -4.55 12.30 -2.76
N TYR A 166 -3.91 12.28 -3.91
CA TYR A 166 -2.58 12.83 -4.08
C TYR A 166 -2.67 14.32 -4.37
N ASN A 167 -2.09 15.14 -3.50
CA ASN A 167 -2.04 16.57 -3.69
C ASN A 167 -0.69 17.00 -4.24
N ASN A 168 -0.62 17.16 -5.56
CA ASN A 168 0.54 17.72 -6.23
C ASN A 168 0.48 19.24 -6.11
N MET A 169 0.71 19.76 -4.90
CA MET A 169 0.88 21.21 -4.71
C MET A 169 2.23 21.61 -5.27
N THR A 170 2.27 21.89 -6.55
CA THR A 170 3.36 22.62 -7.21
C THR A 170 3.05 24.11 -7.21
#